data_3367ef9458260767714c3770774ff6f3
#
_entry.id   3367ef9458260767714c3770774ff6f3
#
_cell.length_a   1.000
_cell.length_b   1.000
_cell.length_c   1.000
_cell.angle_alpha   90.00
_cell.angle_beta   90.00
_cell.angle_gamma   90.00
#
_symmetry.space_group_name_H-M   'P 1'
#
loop_
_entity.id
_entity.type
_entity.pdbx_description
1 polymer ?
#
loop_
_entity_poly.entity_id
_entity_poly.type
_entity_poly.pdbx_seq_one_letter_code
_entity_poly.pdbx_strand_id
1 'polypeptide(L)'
;MENRTLMSVLEAEEAYKKFLKSSRGIFGFNFKKKENLKSFSEIQKEENAYNSVNLGIKEVPLDKIVGSVEKYADFDKNFVPKNNVVKQRWINIYIGYTSDSMLPMVILYKIKDNYYVYDGNHRVSVAKFLNFATIEAQVEEFLPTKDTKDKIIYRERMIFEKETGLSDILLSEPIKYKYLREEIESYKILLNKRKIENTDLKEALKKWYVNVFL
;
A
#
# COMPACT_ATOMS: atom_id res chain seq x y z
N MET A 1 -10.67 -13.12 34.53
CA MET A 1 -10.86 -12.44 33.23
C MET A 1 -10.81 -10.93 33.34
N GLU A 2 -11.52 -10.30 34.26
CA GLU A 2 -11.58 -8.84 34.44
C GLU A 2 -10.20 -8.16 34.60
N ASN A 3 -9.30 -8.69 35.44
CA ASN A 3 -7.98 -8.12 35.64
C ASN A 3 -7.10 -8.10 34.37
N ARG A 4 -7.22 -9.09 33.49
CA ARG A 4 -6.48 -9.17 32.23
C ARG A 4 -6.98 -8.14 31.23
N THR A 5 -8.27 -7.89 31.19
CA THR A 5 -8.92 -6.87 30.35
C THR A 5 -8.55 -5.46 30.82
N LEU A 6 -8.53 -5.22 32.13
CA LEU A 6 -8.16 -3.93 32.70
C LEU A 6 -6.68 -3.60 32.41
N MET A 7 -5.77 -4.56 32.55
CA MET A 7 -4.34 -4.39 32.24
C MET A 7 -4.13 -4.05 30.77
N SER A 8 -4.80 -4.73 29.86
CA SER A 8 -4.69 -4.44 28.42
C SER A 8 -5.18 -3.03 28.04
N VAL A 9 -6.21 -2.53 28.71
CA VAL A 9 -6.71 -1.16 28.49
C VAL A 9 -5.73 -0.12 29.00
N LEU A 10 -5.14 -0.31 30.19
CA LEU A 10 -4.12 0.61 30.75
C LEU A 10 -2.88 0.67 29.86
N GLU A 11 -2.41 -0.48 29.41
CA GLU A 11 -1.28 -0.60 28.49
C GLU A 11 -1.56 0.12 27.14
N ALA A 12 -2.75 -0.06 26.57
CA ALA A 12 -3.17 0.63 25.36
C ALA A 12 -3.28 2.15 25.53
N GLU A 13 -3.72 2.62 26.71
CA GLU A 13 -3.75 4.06 27.03
C GLU A 13 -2.35 4.66 27.14
N GLU A 14 -1.41 3.95 27.74
CA GLU A 14 0.00 4.37 27.81
C GLU A 14 0.64 4.39 26.43
N ALA A 15 0.39 3.37 25.60
CA ALA A 15 0.82 3.31 24.22
C ALA A 15 0.29 4.52 23.41
N TYR A 16 -0.99 4.84 23.56
CA TYR A 16 -1.58 6.01 22.92
C TYR A 16 -0.91 7.33 23.35
N LYS A 17 -0.68 7.51 24.64
CA LYS A 17 0.02 8.69 25.18
C LYS A 17 1.46 8.77 24.64
N LYS A 18 2.18 7.65 24.58
CA LYS A 18 3.53 7.55 24.01
C LYS A 18 3.53 7.95 22.53
N PHE A 19 2.55 7.45 21.76
CA PHE A 19 2.42 7.79 20.34
C PHE A 19 2.18 9.28 20.12
N LEU A 20 1.28 9.90 20.88
CA LEU A 20 1.05 11.35 20.80
C LEU A 20 2.29 12.17 21.16
N LYS A 21 3.11 11.70 22.11
CA LYS A 21 4.36 12.38 22.50
C LYS A 21 5.43 12.27 21.42
N SER A 22 5.55 11.13 20.74
CA SER A 22 6.54 10.92 19.66
C SER A 22 6.41 11.94 18.53
N SER A 23 5.20 12.43 18.27
CA SER A 23 4.91 13.45 17.25
C SER A 23 5.22 14.89 17.69
N ARG A 24 5.53 15.13 18.97
CA ARG A 24 5.74 16.48 19.53
C ARG A 24 7.20 16.96 19.51
N GLY A 25 8.15 16.11 19.05
CA GLY A 25 9.59 16.45 19.07
C GLY A 25 10.19 16.54 20.49
N ILE A 26 11.51 16.37 20.61
CA ILE A 26 12.24 16.25 21.89
C ILE A 26 12.15 17.52 22.76
N PHE A 27 11.80 18.68 22.20
CA PHE A 27 11.77 19.96 22.92
C PHE A 27 10.40 20.65 23.00
N GLY A 28 9.30 19.99 22.63
CA GLY A 28 7.97 20.61 22.75
C GLY A 28 7.70 21.83 21.84
N PHE A 29 8.68 22.30 21.10
CA PHE A 29 8.63 23.47 20.22
C PHE A 29 8.71 23.05 18.75
N ASN A 30 7.64 22.42 18.23
CA ASN A 30 7.51 22.29 16.80
C ASN A 30 6.55 23.37 16.27
N PHE A 31 7.12 24.54 15.93
CA PHE A 31 6.42 25.62 15.19
C PHE A 31 6.05 25.22 13.76
N LYS A 32 6.48 24.04 13.26
CA LYS A 32 6.02 23.53 11.97
C LYS A 32 4.59 23.04 12.12
N LYS A 33 3.67 23.70 11.41
CA LYS A 33 2.29 23.24 11.22
C LYS A 33 2.33 21.74 10.88
N LYS A 34 1.68 20.90 11.71
CA LYS A 34 1.63 19.46 11.46
C LYS A 34 1.05 19.24 10.07
N GLU A 35 1.85 18.71 9.15
CA GLU A 35 1.39 18.36 7.82
C GLU A 35 0.29 17.29 7.93
N ASN A 36 -0.77 17.47 7.17
CA ASN A 36 -1.85 16.51 7.09
C ASN A 36 -1.44 15.29 6.25
N LEU A 37 -2.22 14.23 6.34
CA LEU A 37 -2.20 13.19 5.34
C LEU A 37 -2.52 13.78 3.96
N LYS A 38 -1.99 13.18 2.91
CA LYS A 38 -2.37 13.55 1.54
C LYS A 38 -3.83 13.21 1.28
N SER A 39 -4.54 14.11 0.64
CA SER A 39 -5.91 13.88 0.18
C SER A 39 -5.89 13.04 -1.10
N PHE A 40 -6.59 11.90 -1.10
CA PHE A 40 -6.74 11.08 -2.30
C PHE A 40 -7.41 11.86 -3.42
N SER A 41 -8.48 12.62 -3.13
CA SER A 41 -9.26 13.35 -4.14
C SER A 41 -8.44 14.42 -4.87
N GLU A 42 -7.51 15.08 -4.16
CA GLU A 42 -6.59 16.06 -4.78
C GLU A 42 -5.65 15.37 -5.76
N ILE A 43 -5.02 14.27 -5.35
CA ILE A 43 -4.10 13.51 -6.20
C ILE A 43 -4.85 12.85 -7.36
N GLN A 44 -6.04 12.30 -7.12
CA GLN A 44 -6.88 11.72 -8.17
C GLN A 44 -7.19 12.74 -9.27
N LYS A 45 -7.55 13.97 -8.88
CA LYS A 45 -7.81 15.07 -9.82
C LYS A 45 -6.53 15.51 -10.55
N GLU A 46 -5.43 15.66 -9.82
CA GLU A 46 -4.13 16.05 -10.40
C GLU A 46 -3.67 15.03 -11.45
N GLU A 47 -3.79 13.74 -11.14
CA GLU A 47 -3.38 12.64 -12.00
C GLU A 47 -4.43 12.23 -13.05
N ASN A 48 -5.63 12.83 -13.00
CA ASN A 48 -6.79 12.46 -13.83
C ASN A 48 -7.06 10.93 -13.77
N ALA A 49 -7.02 10.36 -12.56
CA ALA A 49 -7.06 8.91 -12.32
C ALA A 49 -8.47 8.47 -11.91
N TYR A 50 -9.38 8.34 -12.87
CA TYR A 50 -10.79 7.99 -12.61
C TYR A 50 -11.14 6.55 -12.97
N ASN A 51 -10.29 5.88 -13.74
CA ASN A 51 -10.44 4.45 -14.03
C ASN A 51 -9.71 3.63 -12.99
N SER A 52 -10.36 2.62 -12.44
CA SER A 52 -9.76 1.76 -11.41
C SER A 52 -9.71 0.30 -11.82
N VAL A 53 -8.79 -0.43 -11.19
CA VAL A 53 -8.63 -1.88 -11.32
C VAL A 53 -8.49 -2.48 -9.93
N ASN A 54 -9.27 -3.50 -9.63
CA ASN A 54 -9.15 -4.24 -8.38
C ASN A 54 -7.90 -5.14 -8.45
N LEU A 55 -6.93 -4.92 -7.55
CA LEU A 55 -5.72 -5.73 -7.44
C LEU A 55 -5.86 -6.92 -6.48
N GLY A 56 -7.00 -7.04 -5.80
CA GLY A 56 -7.23 -8.06 -4.78
C GLY A 56 -6.48 -7.76 -3.47
N ILE A 57 -6.21 -8.84 -2.72
CA ILE A 57 -5.50 -8.75 -1.44
C ILE A 57 -4.00 -8.68 -1.69
N LYS A 58 -3.34 -7.71 -1.04
CA LYS A 58 -1.89 -7.47 -1.15
C LYS A 58 -1.30 -7.19 0.23
N GLU A 59 -0.05 -7.60 0.41
CA GLU A 59 0.79 -7.04 1.48
C GLU A 59 1.35 -5.69 1.04
N VAL A 60 1.01 -4.64 1.78
CA VAL A 60 1.35 -3.26 1.44
C VAL A 60 2.33 -2.70 2.47
N PRO A 61 3.51 -2.20 2.03
CA PRO A 61 4.46 -1.53 2.91
C PRO A 61 3.83 -0.29 3.56
N LEU A 62 3.93 -0.18 4.88
CA LEU A 62 3.31 0.91 5.64
C LEU A 62 3.91 2.29 5.32
N ASP A 63 5.16 2.36 4.88
CA ASP A 63 5.81 3.60 4.43
C ASP A 63 5.21 4.15 3.13
N LYS A 64 4.62 3.29 2.29
CA LYS A 64 3.93 3.67 1.06
C LYS A 64 2.49 4.17 1.29
N ILE A 65 1.96 4.01 2.49
CA ILE A 65 0.64 4.56 2.85
C ILE A 65 0.82 6.00 3.31
N VAL A 66 0.45 6.96 2.45
CA VAL A 66 0.78 8.39 2.60
C VAL A 66 -0.44 9.29 2.82
N GLY A 67 -1.64 8.76 2.64
CA GLY A 67 -2.85 9.58 2.64
C GLY A 67 -4.12 8.82 3.02
N SER A 68 -5.24 9.53 2.93
CA SER A 68 -6.58 8.99 3.17
C SER A 68 -7.59 9.61 2.22
N VAL A 69 -8.68 8.89 1.97
CA VAL A 69 -9.79 9.36 1.14
C VAL A 69 -10.61 10.42 1.89
N GLU A 70 -10.96 10.17 3.15
CA GLU A 70 -11.85 11.06 3.92
C GLU A 70 -11.23 11.63 5.20
N LYS A 71 -10.38 10.88 5.88
CA LYS A 71 -9.88 11.19 7.23
C LYS A 71 -8.52 11.90 7.25
N TYR A 72 -8.14 12.56 6.17
CA TYR A 72 -6.81 13.20 6.04
C TYR A 72 -6.58 14.34 7.05
N ALA A 73 -7.63 14.94 7.62
CA ALA A 73 -7.52 15.97 8.64
C ALA A 73 -7.37 15.45 10.07
N ASP A 74 -7.80 14.21 10.36
CA ASP A 74 -7.82 13.62 11.70
C ASP A 74 -6.45 13.12 12.16
N PHE A 75 -5.52 12.90 11.21
CA PHE A 75 -4.18 12.39 11.44
C PHE A 75 -3.13 13.34 10.84
N ASP A 76 -1.92 13.29 11.39
CA ASP A 76 -0.76 13.91 10.74
C ASP A 76 -0.18 12.97 9.66
N LYS A 77 0.84 13.43 8.93
CA LYS A 77 1.50 12.66 7.86
C LYS A 77 2.07 11.30 8.29
N ASN A 78 2.28 11.10 9.58
CA ASN A 78 2.76 9.83 10.16
C ASN A 78 1.62 8.98 10.72
N PHE A 79 0.36 9.33 10.43
CA PHE A 79 -0.84 8.69 10.99
C PHE A 79 -0.98 8.84 12.52
N VAL A 80 -0.33 9.84 13.12
CA VAL A 80 -0.55 10.17 14.53
C VAL A 80 -1.85 10.93 14.68
N PRO A 81 -2.77 10.52 15.58
CA PRO A 81 -4.02 11.21 15.82
C PRO A 81 -3.80 12.67 16.26
N LYS A 82 -4.58 13.60 15.70
CA LYS A 82 -4.49 15.04 16.04
C LYS A 82 -5.40 15.45 17.18
N ASN A 83 -6.46 14.70 17.43
CA ASN A 83 -7.46 14.99 18.44
C ASN A 83 -7.82 13.73 19.24
N ASN A 84 -8.47 13.92 20.40
CA ASN A 84 -8.84 12.82 21.27
C ASN A 84 -10.15 12.12 20.86
N VAL A 85 -10.86 12.61 19.85
CA VAL A 85 -12.12 12.00 19.36
C VAL A 85 -11.85 10.55 18.89
N VAL A 86 -10.69 10.31 18.34
CA VAL A 86 -10.29 8.99 17.83
C VAL A 86 -9.67 8.06 18.88
N LYS A 87 -9.43 8.53 20.14
CA LYS A 87 -8.70 7.81 21.18
C LYS A 87 -9.26 6.43 21.45
N GLN A 88 -10.56 6.32 21.74
CA GLN A 88 -11.18 5.05 22.13
C GLN A 88 -11.09 4.01 21.01
N ARG A 89 -11.31 4.43 19.76
CA ARG A 89 -11.20 3.54 18.60
C ARG A 89 -9.77 3.06 18.39
N TRP A 90 -8.78 3.94 18.59
CA TRP A 90 -7.36 3.59 18.51
C TRP A 90 -6.98 2.56 19.58
N ILE A 91 -7.42 2.75 20.85
CA ILE A 91 -7.20 1.83 21.97
C ILE A 91 -7.78 0.44 21.64
N ASN A 92 -9.02 0.39 21.17
CA ASN A 92 -9.67 -0.89 20.82
C ASN A 92 -8.91 -1.64 19.71
N ILE A 93 -8.40 -0.94 18.71
CA ILE A 93 -7.60 -1.52 17.64
C ILE A 93 -6.24 -2.00 18.17
N TYR A 94 -5.60 -1.23 19.07
CA TYR A 94 -4.35 -1.64 19.71
C TYR A 94 -4.52 -2.94 20.50
N ILE A 95 -5.57 -3.03 21.30
CA ILE A 95 -5.91 -4.26 22.03
C ILE A 95 -6.15 -5.42 21.03
N GLY A 96 -6.86 -5.16 19.93
CA GLY A 96 -7.08 -6.15 18.89
C GLY A 96 -5.78 -6.72 18.32
N TYR A 97 -4.81 -5.87 17.96
CA TYR A 97 -3.51 -6.32 17.47
C TYR A 97 -2.66 -7.06 18.50
N THR A 98 -2.78 -6.70 19.79
CA THR A 98 -1.97 -7.31 20.87
C THR A 98 -2.61 -8.56 21.50
N SER A 99 -3.87 -8.82 21.19
CA SER A 99 -4.63 -10.00 21.72
C SER A 99 -4.95 -11.05 20.66
N ASP A 100 -4.26 -11.03 19.51
CA ASP A 100 -4.50 -11.93 18.37
C ASP A 100 -5.97 -11.97 17.91
N SER A 101 -6.71 -10.88 18.14
CA SER A 101 -8.07 -10.75 17.66
C SER A 101 -8.09 -10.51 16.16
N MET A 102 -8.97 -11.19 15.44
CA MET A 102 -9.13 -11.00 14.02
C MET A 102 -9.73 -9.61 13.75
N LEU A 103 -8.91 -8.69 13.25
CA LEU A 103 -9.36 -7.36 12.82
C LEU A 103 -9.80 -7.39 11.34
N PRO A 104 -10.82 -6.62 10.96
CA PRO A 104 -11.20 -6.49 9.55
C PRO A 104 -10.03 -6.00 8.70
N MET A 105 -9.95 -6.48 7.45
CA MET A 105 -8.92 -6.06 6.50
C MET A 105 -9.02 -4.57 6.17
N VAL A 106 -7.88 -3.93 5.96
CA VAL A 106 -7.80 -2.53 5.50
C VAL A 106 -8.16 -2.46 4.02
N ILE A 107 -8.81 -1.37 3.59
CA ILE A 107 -9.08 -1.10 2.18
C ILE A 107 -8.26 0.11 1.76
N LEU A 108 -7.46 -0.06 0.71
CA LEU A 108 -6.55 0.96 0.21
C LEU A 108 -6.83 1.28 -1.26
N TYR A 109 -6.81 2.56 -1.58
CA TYR A 109 -6.72 3.07 -2.95
C TYR A 109 -5.27 3.35 -3.29
N LYS A 110 -4.85 2.98 -4.50
CA LYS A 110 -3.48 3.17 -4.99
C LYS A 110 -3.51 4.13 -6.18
N ILE A 111 -2.59 5.09 -6.19
CA ILE A 111 -2.24 5.89 -7.37
C ILE A 111 -0.72 5.87 -7.49
N LYS A 112 -0.19 5.32 -8.58
CA LYS A 112 1.25 5.07 -8.78
C LYS A 112 1.81 4.21 -7.63
N ASP A 113 2.84 4.68 -6.95
CA ASP A 113 3.52 3.96 -5.88
C ASP A 113 2.99 4.30 -4.47
N ASN A 114 1.94 5.13 -4.38
CA ASN A 114 1.40 5.60 -3.12
C ASN A 114 0.02 5.01 -2.84
N TYR A 115 -0.23 4.74 -1.56
CA TYR A 115 -1.49 4.21 -1.08
C TYR A 115 -2.22 5.21 -0.19
N TYR A 116 -3.54 5.19 -0.25
CA TYR A 116 -4.45 6.07 0.47
C TYR A 116 -5.51 5.23 1.15
N VAL A 117 -5.71 5.43 2.44
CA VAL A 117 -6.67 4.63 3.20
C VAL A 117 -8.10 5.02 2.83
N TYR A 118 -8.86 4.08 2.26
CA TYR A 118 -10.29 4.20 2.10
C TYR A 118 -11.02 3.79 3.40
N ASP A 119 -10.70 2.60 3.95
CA ASP A 119 -11.14 2.18 5.28
C ASP A 119 -9.99 1.59 6.09
N GLY A 120 -9.94 1.95 7.38
CA GLY A 120 -8.95 1.41 8.32
C GLY A 120 -7.88 2.39 8.78
N ASN A 121 -8.10 3.70 8.74
CA ASN A 121 -7.13 4.71 9.20
C ASN A 121 -6.57 4.42 10.61
N HIS A 122 -7.41 3.96 11.54
CA HIS A 122 -6.96 3.60 12.89
C HIS A 122 -6.10 2.34 12.90
N ARG A 123 -6.40 1.34 12.05
CA ARG A 123 -5.60 0.11 11.89
C ARG A 123 -4.22 0.43 11.36
N VAL A 124 -4.13 1.27 10.32
CA VAL A 124 -2.86 1.78 9.79
C VAL A 124 -2.10 2.59 10.84
N SER A 125 -2.79 3.46 11.59
CA SER A 125 -2.20 4.25 12.68
C SER A 125 -1.55 3.37 13.75
N VAL A 126 -2.26 2.34 14.21
CA VAL A 126 -1.73 1.41 15.22
C VAL A 126 -0.62 0.53 14.65
N ALA A 127 -0.76 0.02 13.42
CA ALA A 127 0.28 -0.79 12.77
C ALA A 127 1.60 -0.01 12.62
N LYS A 128 1.53 1.29 12.25
CA LYS A 128 2.71 2.18 12.21
C LYS A 128 3.31 2.39 13.61
N PHE A 129 2.48 2.55 14.66
CA PHE A 129 2.97 2.65 16.04
C PHE A 129 3.68 1.38 16.49
N LEU A 130 3.17 0.20 16.11
CA LEU A 130 3.76 -1.09 16.41
C LEU A 130 4.98 -1.42 15.51
N ASN A 131 5.36 -0.53 14.60
CA ASN A 131 6.47 -0.68 13.65
C ASN A 131 6.35 -1.92 12.76
N PHE A 132 5.14 -2.26 12.31
CA PHE A 132 4.97 -3.29 11.29
C PHE A 132 5.60 -2.83 9.99
N ALA A 133 6.21 -3.76 9.25
CA ALA A 133 6.78 -3.46 7.94
C ALA A 133 5.68 -3.32 6.88
N THR A 134 4.71 -4.22 6.91
CA THR A 134 3.61 -4.33 5.95
C THR A 134 2.26 -4.46 6.65
N ILE A 135 1.20 -4.29 5.88
CA ILE A 135 -0.17 -4.59 6.30
C ILE A 135 -0.92 -5.26 5.14
N GLU A 136 -1.67 -6.30 5.44
CA GLU A 136 -2.55 -6.94 4.47
C GLU A 136 -3.76 -6.05 4.18
N ALA A 137 -4.05 -5.81 2.90
CA ALA A 137 -5.10 -4.90 2.47
C ALA A 137 -5.75 -5.35 1.17
N GLN A 138 -7.06 -5.07 1.04
CA GLN A 138 -7.74 -5.07 -0.24
C GLN A 138 -7.34 -3.80 -0.99
N VAL A 139 -6.81 -3.93 -2.21
CA VAL A 139 -6.27 -2.81 -2.98
C VAL A 139 -7.06 -2.59 -4.26
N GLU A 140 -7.46 -1.34 -4.49
CA GLU A 140 -8.01 -0.84 -5.75
C GLU A 140 -7.07 0.24 -6.30
N GLU A 141 -6.58 0.06 -7.53
CA GLU A 141 -5.65 0.98 -8.17
C GLU A 141 -6.35 1.88 -9.16
N PHE A 142 -6.15 3.18 -9.00
CA PHE A 142 -6.63 4.23 -9.89
C PHE A 142 -5.54 4.63 -10.88
N LEU A 143 -5.82 4.46 -12.17
CA LEU A 143 -4.83 4.61 -13.24
C LEU A 143 -4.78 6.06 -13.75
N PRO A 144 -3.61 6.71 -13.73
CA PRO A 144 -3.44 8.03 -14.32
C PRO A 144 -3.74 8.01 -15.83
N THR A 145 -4.51 9.00 -16.31
CA THR A 145 -4.87 9.08 -17.74
C THR A 145 -4.22 10.26 -18.47
N LYS A 146 -3.57 11.18 -17.76
CA LYS A 146 -2.84 12.28 -18.40
C LYS A 146 -1.64 11.75 -19.20
N ASP A 147 -1.56 12.09 -20.47
CA ASP A 147 -0.55 11.64 -21.44
C ASP A 147 0.79 12.38 -21.31
N THR A 148 1.41 12.31 -20.15
CA THR A 148 2.85 12.56 -20.04
C THR A 148 3.62 11.27 -20.29
N LYS A 149 4.84 11.35 -20.83
CA LYS A 149 5.71 10.17 -21.06
C LYS A 149 5.79 9.29 -19.82
N ASP A 150 5.98 9.87 -18.64
CA ASP A 150 6.11 9.15 -17.38
C ASP A 150 4.80 8.42 -16.98
N LYS A 151 3.65 8.99 -17.29
CA LYS A 151 2.35 8.38 -17.02
C LYS A 151 2.04 7.24 -17.98
N ILE A 152 2.46 7.36 -19.24
CA ILE A 152 2.37 6.27 -20.22
C ILE A 152 3.27 5.11 -19.76
N ILE A 153 4.53 5.40 -19.37
CA ILE A 153 5.45 4.40 -18.82
C ILE A 153 4.83 3.70 -17.61
N TYR A 154 4.27 4.48 -16.68
CA TYR A 154 3.63 3.93 -15.49
C TYR A 154 2.47 2.99 -15.84
N ARG A 155 1.57 3.38 -16.75
CA ARG A 155 0.46 2.51 -17.20
C ARG A 155 0.96 1.21 -17.83
N GLU A 156 1.94 1.30 -18.73
CA GLU A 156 2.51 0.12 -19.38
C GLU A 156 3.18 -0.82 -18.37
N ARG A 157 3.90 -0.26 -17.39
CA ARG A 157 4.47 -1.02 -16.27
C ARG A 157 3.38 -1.76 -15.50
N MET A 158 2.31 -1.08 -15.14
CA MET A 158 1.21 -1.68 -14.38
C MET A 158 0.50 -2.81 -15.13
N ILE A 159 0.28 -2.63 -16.41
CA ILE A 159 -0.28 -3.69 -17.27
C ILE A 159 0.67 -4.88 -17.29
N PHE A 160 1.97 -4.65 -17.50
CA PHE A 160 3.00 -5.67 -17.51
C PHE A 160 3.07 -6.43 -16.18
N GLU A 161 3.12 -5.71 -15.05
CA GLU A 161 3.16 -6.29 -13.70
C GLU A 161 1.90 -7.14 -13.41
N LYS A 162 0.73 -6.66 -13.81
CA LYS A 162 -0.53 -7.42 -13.66
C LYS A 162 -0.54 -8.71 -14.47
N GLU A 163 -0.03 -8.68 -15.70
CA GLU A 163 0.00 -9.83 -16.60
C GLU A 163 1.08 -10.83 -16.21
N THR A 164 2.22 -10.35 -15.73
CA THR A 164 3.41 -11.17 -15.50
C THR A 164 3.70 -11.47 -14.04
N GLY A 165 3.24 -10.63 -13.11
CA GLY A 165 3.60 -10.70 -11.70
C GLY A 165 5.02 -10.16 -11.39
N LEU A 166 5.75 -9.62 -12.39
CA LEU A 166 7.11 -9.07 -12.23
C LEU A 166 7.02 -7.57 -11.94
N SER A 167 7.35 -7.16 -10.72
CA SER A 167 7.25 -5.76 -10.24
C SER A 167 8.58 -5.01 -10.21
N ASP A 168 9.69 -5.71 -10.35
CA ASP A 168 11.05 -5.19 -10.24
C ASP A 168 11.65 -4.70 -11.59
N ILE A 169 10.94 -4.93 -12.70
CA ILE A 169 11.36 -4.48 -14.02
C ILE A 169 10.94 -3.03 -14.26
N LEU A 170 11.92 -2.12 -14.24
CA LEU A 170 11.73 -0.68 -14.42
C LEU A 170 12.34 -0.23 -15.75
N LEU A 171 11.49 0.11 -16.73
CA LEU A 171 11.92 0.59 -18.05
C LEU A 171 11.63 2.07 -18.22
N SER A 172 12.52 2.79 -18.93
CA SER A 172 12.43 4.21 -19.20
C SER A 172 11.56 4.58 -20.42
N GLU A 173 11.07 3.58 -21.14
CA GLU A 173 10.29 3.76 -22.37
C GLU A 173 9.08 2.82 -22.39
N PRO A 174 7.86 3.33 -22.70
CA PRO A 174 6.64 2.52 -22.65
C PRO A 174 6.66 1.37 -23.66
N ILE A 175 7.23 1.58 -24.84
CA ILE A 175 7.27 0.58 -25.91
C ILE A 175 8.06 -0.67 -25.51
N LYS A 176 9.05 -0.55 -24.62
CA LYS A 176 9.88 -1.66 -24.16
C LYS A 176 9.09 -2.68 -23.36
N TYR A 177 8.04 -2.27 -22.64
CA TYR A 177 7.13 -3.21 -21.98
C TYR A 177 6.37 -4.09 -22.97
N LYS A 178 5.99 -3.52 -24.12
CA LYS A 178 5.36 -4.29 -25.20
C LYS A 178 6.34 -5.33 -25.74
N TYR A 179 7.58 -4.95 -26.02
CA TYR A 179 8.60 -5.87 -26.50
C TYR A 179 8.89 -7.00 -25.52
N LEU A 180 8.94 -6.71 -24.23
CA LEU A 180 9.10 -7.76 -23.22
C LEU A 180 7.93 -8.74 -23.22
N ARG A 181 6.69 -8.27 -23.33
CA ARG A 181 5.51 -9.15 -23.43
C ARG A 181 5.60 -10.07 -24.66
N GLU A 182 5.97 -9.51 -25.80
CA GLU A 182 6.15 -10.28 -27.05
C GLU A 182 7.29 -11.31 -26.93
N GLU A 183 8.37 -10.96 -26.26
CA GLU A 183 9.50 -11.87 -26.01
C GLU A 183 9.11 -13.03 -25.09
N ILE A 184 8.42 -12.73 -23.98
CA ILE A 184 7.92 -13.74 -23.04
C ILE A 184 6.94 -14.71 -23.73
N GLU A 185 6.02 -14.20 -24.54
CA GLU A 185 5.08 -15.04 -25.28
C GLU A 185 5.80 -15.90 -26.32
N SER A 186 6.79 -15.33 -27.01
CA SER A 186 7.64 -16.07 -27.97
C SER A 186 8.42 -17.19 -27.27
N TYR A 187 8.95 -16.92 -26.07
CA TYR A 187 9.65 -17.92 -25.25
C TYR A 187 8.72 -19.05 -24.80
N LYS A 188 7.51 -18.72 -24.39
CA LYS A 188 6.47 -19.72 -24.06
C LYS A 188 6.15 -20.62 -25.28
N ILE A 189 5.97 -20.02 -26.47
CA ILE A 189 5.74 -20.78 -27.70
C ILE A 189 6.93 -21.72 -27.99
N LEU A 190 8.16 -21.24 -27.79
CA LEU A 190 9.37 -22.06 -27.98
C LEU A 190 9.41 -23.27 -27.04
N LEU A 191 9.11 -23.06 -25.74
CA LEU A 191 9.05 -24.14 -24.76
C LEU A 191 8.01 -25.19 -25.13
N ASN A 192 6.82 -24.75 -25.55
CA ASN A 192 5.74 -25.66 -25.94
C ASN A 192 6.07 -26.44 -27.22
N LYS A 193 6.72 -25.83 -28.22
CA LYS A 193 7.18 -26.53 -29.44
C LYS A 193 8.23 -27.60 -29.16
N ARG A 194 9.08 -27.41 -28.17
CA ARG A 194 10.11 -28.40 -27.78
C ARG A 194 9.54 -29.59 -26.99
N LYS A 195 8.21 -29.66 -26.77
CA LYS A 195 7.51 -30.70 -26.00
C LYS A 195 8.06 -30.88 -24.56
N ILE A 196 8.66 -29.79 -24.00
CA ILE A 196 9.28 -29.87 -22.69
C ILE A 196 8.20 -29.88 -21.60
N GLU A 197 7.01 -29.33 -21.92
CA GLU A 197 5.78 -29.42 -21.10
C GLU A 197 4.70 -28.51 -21.71
N ASN A 198 3.43 -28.71 -21.29
CA ASN A 198 2.33 -27.76 -21.56
C ASN A 198 2.49 -26.57 -20.58
N THR A 199 3.50 -25.73 -20.85
CA THR A 199 3.93 -24.66 -19.97
C THR A 199 2.92 -23.52 -20.01
N ASP A 200 2.31 -23.22 -18.87
CA ASP A 200 1.45 -22.03 -18.77
C ASP A 200 2.30 -20.74 -18.80
N LEU A 201 1.63 -19.59 -18.90
CA LEU A 201 2.33 -18.30 -18.98
C LEU A 201 3.17 -18.03 -17.72
N LYS A 202 2.69 -18.44 -16.55
CA LYS A 202 3.32 -18.18 -15.26
C LYS A 202 4.62 -18.98 -15.07
N GLU A 203 4.64 -20.20 -15.57
CA GLU A 203 5.84 -21.05 -15.54
C GLU A 203 6.85 -20.61 -16.61
N ALA A 204 6.38 -20.25 -17.81
CA ALA A 204 7.23 -19.68 -18.86
C ALA A 204 7.92 -18.39 -18.38
N LEU A 205 7.20 -17.54 -17.66
CA LEU A 205 7.73 -16.31 -17.03
C LEU A 205 8.85 -16.58 -16.03
N LYS A 206 8.68 -17.53 -15.13
CA LYS A 206 9.72 -17.90 -14.17
C LYS A 206 10.99 -18.37 -14.87
N LYS A 207 10.84 -19.24 -15.88
CA LYS A 207 11.96 -19.75 -16.66
C LYS A 207 12.63 -18.66 -17.51
N TRP A 208 11.84 -17.76 -18.12
CA TRP A 208 12.37 -16.62 -18.87
C TRP A 208 13.14 -15.66 -17.97
N TYR A 209 12.59 -15.30 -16.82
CA TYR A 209 13.23 -14.38 -15.88
C TYR A 209 14.61 -14.88 -15.42
N VAL A 210 14.72 -16.17 -15.08
CA VAL A 210 15.99 -16.76 -14.61
C VAL A 210 16.98 -16.99 -15.75
N ASN A 211 16.52 -17.40 -16.96
CA ASN A 211 17.42 -17.87 -18.01
C ASN A 211 17.74 -16.81 -19.06
N VAL A 212 16.99 -15.72 -19.13
CA VAL A 212 17.13 -14.70 -20.19
C VAL A 212 17.35 -13.31 -19.62
N PHE A 213 16.66 -12.96 -18.52
CA PHE A 213 16.70 -11.61 -17.96
C PHE A 213 17.81 -11.43 -16.91
N LEU A 214 18.05 -12.39 -16.01
CA LEU A 214 19.15 -12.37 -15.05
C LEU A 214 20.43 -12.90 -15.68
#